data_30775890be8a624d83748b7115b8f5e0
#
_entry.id   30775890be8a624d83748b7115b8f5e0
#
_cell.length_a   1.000
_cell.length_b   1.000
_cell.length_c   1.000
_cell.angle_alpha   90.00
_cell.angle_beta   90.00
_cell.angle_gamma   90.00
#
_symmetry.space_group_name_H-M   'P 1'
#
loop_
_entity.id
_entity.type
_entity.pdbx_description
1 polymer ?
#
loop_
_entity_poly.entity_id
_entity_poly.type
_entity_poly.pdbx_seq_one_letter_code
_entity_poly.pdbx_strand_id
1 'polypeptide(L)'
;MIFAKKLKQLRQQAGWSQEQLADRLNVTRQAVAKWERGVGFPDIDNVQALAKLFNTSVDELLDYTRAGLASAMREPLDLDAYPTDAKGYSASDLAVADKFADADYIESLNRYRRLTWWQKIIDFFVGAGTLDMAFSGEAIGQLKGDRHYYLVEKSGRSWIVEVTKTYIERRELAETFPRKGLMVGDYMYRRSGFIVKPKRKQ
;
A
#
# COMPACT_ATOMS: atom_id res chain seq x y z
N MET A 1 -9.98 0.70 7.75
CA MET A 1 -9.14 1.90 7.62
C MET A 1 -8.27 2.01 8.85
N ILE A 2 -6.97 2.05 8.67
CA ILE A 2 -5.97 1.99 9.77
C ILE A 2 -5.99 3.29 10.57
N PHE A 3 -5.98 4.45 9.90
CA PHE A 3 -6.07 5.78 10.54
C PHE A 3 -7.25 5.89 11.52
N ALA A 4 -8.46 5.51 11.12
CA ALA A 4 -9.65 5.62 11.96
C ALA A 4 -9.53 4.84 13.29
N LYS A 5 -8.98 3.62 13.22
CA LYS A 5 -8.72 2.81 14.41
C LYS A 5 -7.63 3.42 15.29
N LYS A 6 -6.54 3.90 14.65
CA LYS A 6 -5.42 4.53 15.35
C LYS A 6 -5.85 5.80 16.06
N LEU A 7 -6.59 6.68 15.37
CA LEU A 7 -7.14 7.90 15.96
C LEU A 7 -7.99 7.59 17.19
N LYS A 8 -8.92 6.64 17.06
CA LYS A 8 -9.76 6.20 18.18
C LYS A 8 -8.93 5.66 19.34
N GLN A 9 -7.91 4.85 19.08
CA GLN A 9 -7.01 4.31 20.10
C GLN A 9 -6.24 5.42 20.83
N LEU A 10 -5.63 6.35 20.09
CA LEU A 10 -4.88 7.47 20.68
C LEU A 10 -5.78 8.35 21.55
N ARG A 11 -6.99 8.67 21.08
CA ARG A 11 -7.95 9.41 21.88
C ARG A 11 -8.34 8.68 23.16
N GLN A 12 -8.62 7.38 23.07
CA GLN A 12 -8.97 6.55 24.22
C GLN A 12 -7.82 6.41 25.23
N GLN A 13 -6.59 6.25 24.75
CA GLN A 13 -5.38 6.22 25.59
C GLN A 13 -5.17 7.56 26.31
N ALA A 14 -5.50 8.68 25.67
CA ALA A 14 -5.47 10.00 26.30
C ALA A 14 -6.66 10.26 27.26
N GLY A 15 -7.61 9.32 27.38
CA GLY A 15 -8.78 9.44 28.25
C GLY A 15 -9.82 10.47 27.73
N TRP A 16 -9.80 10.85 26.45
CA TRP A 16 -10.67 11.90 25.92
C TRP A 16 -11.93 11.35 25.28
N SER A 17 -13.05 12.10 25.45
CA SER A 17 -14.26 11.93 24.64
C SER A 17 -14.03 12.46 23.20
N GLN A 18 -14.91 12.10 22.26
CA GLN A 18 -14.89 12.69 20.91
C GLN A 18 -15.11 14.21 20.92
N GLU A 19 -15.92 14.72 21.85
CA GLU A 19 -16.14 16.15 22.11
C GLU A 19 -14.83 16.82 22.53
N GLN A 20 -14.18 16.29 23.56
CA GLN A 20 -12.92 16.82 24.06
C GLN A 20 -11.79 16.83 23.02
N LEU A 21 -11.74 15.85 22.13
CA LEU A 21 -10.79 15.85 21.02
C LEU A 21 -11.16 16.93 19.98
N ALA A 22 -12.45 17.08 19.69
CA ALA A 22 -12.96 18.07 18.75
C ALA A 22 -12.64 19.50 19.23
N ASP A 23 -12.86 19.78 20.52
CA ASP A 23 -12.54 21.08 21.13
C ASP A 23 -11.06 21.44 21.00
N ARG A 24 -10.15 20.46 21.23
CA ARG A 24 -8.69 20.66 21.13
C ARG A 24 -8.21 20.92 19.71
N LEU A 25 -8.96 20.45 18.73
CA LEU A 25 -8.65 20.63 17.30
C LEU A 25 -9.43 21.78 16.67
N ASN A 26 -10.32 22.43 17.44
CA ASN A 26 -11.24 23.45 16.93
C ASN A 26 -12.08 22.96 15.74
N VAL A 27 -12.61 21.72 15.85
CA VAL A 27 -13.47 21.09 14.86
C VAL A 27 -14.78 20.63 15.52
N THR A 28 -15.73 20.15 14.73
CA THR A 28 -16.97 19.61 15.28
C THR A 28 -16.79 18.18 15.77
N ARG A 29 -17.50 17.78 16.83
CA ARG A 29 -17.59 16.37 17.28
C ARG A 29 -17.97 15.42 16.14
N GLN A 30 -18.86 15.89 15.23
CA GLN A 30 -19.28 15.10 14.07
C GLN A 30 -18.11 14.84 13.10
N ALA A 31 -17.16 15.76 12.94
CA ALA A 31 -15.97 15.55 12.13
C ALA A 31 -15.12 14.44 12.73
N VAL A 32 -14.81 14.49 14.03
CA VAL A 32 -14.07 13.46 14.76
C VAL A 32 -14.78 12.10 14.63
N ALA A 33 -16.10 12.07 14.83
CA ALA A 33 -16.89 10.83 14.70
C ALA A 33 -16.86 10.26 13.27
N LYS A 34 -16.83 11.09 12.22
CA LYS A 34 -16.67 10.66 10.82
C LYS A 34 -15.28 10.08 10.59
N TRP A 35 -14.23 10.72 11.11
CA TRP A 35 -12.85 10.25 11.00
C TRP A 35 -12.66 8.88 11.67
N GLU A 36 -13.17 8.71 12.91
CA GLU A 36 -13.06 7.45 13.64
C GLU A 36 -13.89 6.30 13.06
N ARG A 37 -14.98 6.61 12.35
CA ARG A 37 -15.75 5.62 11.59
C ARG A 37 -15.16 5.31 10.22
N GLY A 38 -14.18 6.12 9.78
CA GLY A 38 -13.55 5.98 8.48
C GLY A 38 -14.46 6.36 7.30
N VAL A 39 -15.52 7.13 7.52
CA VAL A 39 -16.40 7.67 6.48
C VAL A 39 -15.99 9.08 6.04
N GLY A 40 -14.95 9.64 6.67
CA GLY A 40 -14.30 10.89 6.32
C GLY A 40 -12.83 10.85 6.73
N PHE A 41 -12.06 11.82 6.25
CA PHE A 41 -10.65 11.99 6.57
C PHE A 41 -10.40 13.47 6.91
N PRO A 42 -9.55 13.80 7.90
CA PRO A 42 -9.15 15.16 8.17
C PRO A 42 -8.35 15.76 7.02
N ASP A 43 -8.41 17.06 6.83
CA ASP A 43 -7.49 17.79 5.97
C ASP A 43 -6.06 17.75 6.53
N ILE A 44 -5.09 18.25 5.76
CA ILE A 44 -3.68 18.19 6.13
C ILE A 44 -3.36 18.97 7.40
N ASP A 45 -4.04 20.08 7.64
CA ASP A 45 -3.84 20.92 8.83
C ASP A 45 -4.30 20.20 10.08
N ASN A 46 -5.46 19.54 10.02
CA ASN A 46 -5.97 18.70 11.09
C ASN A 46 -5.13 17.45 11.33
N VAL A 47 -4.56 16.84 10.27
CA VAL A 47 -3.61 15.71 10.42
C VAL A 47 -2.35 16.17 11.17
N GLN A 48 -1.80 17.33 10.84
CA GLN A 48 -0.64 17.88 11.52
C GLN A 48 -0.95 18.26 12.99
N ALA A 49 -2.14 18.85 13.22
CA ALA A 49 -2.60 19.18 14.56
C ALA A 49 -2.78 17.91 15.42
N LEU A 50 -3.36 16.85 14.87
CA LEU A 50 -3.48 15.54 15.52
C LEU A 50 -2.11 14.93 15.86
N ALA A 51 -1.16 14.98 14.92
CA ALA A 51 0.19 14.47 15.14
C ALA A 51 0.89 15.20 16.28
N LYS A 52 0.80 16.53 16.32
CA LYS A 52 1.32 17.35 17.42
C LYS A 52 0.61 17.04 18.74
N LEU A 53 -0.72 16.96 18.73
CA LEU A 53 -1.55 16.75 19.92
C LEU A 53 -1.25 15.42 20.60
N PHE A 54 -1.01 14.36 19.81
CA PHE A 54 -0.68 13.01 20.30
C PHE A 54 0.82 12.75 20.39
N ASN A 55 1.67 13.77 20.17
CA ASN A 55 3.13 13.65 20.18
C ASN A 55 3.63 12.46 19.32
N THR A 56 3.13 12.37 18.10
CA THR A 56 3.46 11.35 17.12
C THR A 56 3.83 12.02 15.78
N SER A 57 4.48 11.31 14.87
CA SER A 57 4.70 11.82 13.51
C SER A 57 3.44 11.72 12.66
N VAL A 58 3.33 12.54 11.62
CA VAL A 58 2.26 12.44 10.62
C VAL A 58 2.28 11.05 9.97
N ASP A 59 3.46 10.54 9.64
CA ASP A 59 3.63 9.21 9.04
C ASP A 59 3.16 8.10 9.99
N GLU A 60 3.46 8.23 11.27
CA GLU A 60 3.02 7.28 12.28
C GLU A 60 1.50 7.38 12.54
N LEU A 61 0.95 8.60 12.54
CA LEU A 61 -0.49 8.82 12.69
C LEU A 61 -1.28 8.28 11.50
N LEU A 62 -0.76 8.48 10.29
CA LEU A 62 -1.34 7.98 9.06
C LEU A 62 -1.10 6.48 8.85
N ASP A 63 -0.22 5.90 9.69
CA ASP A 63 0.13 4.50 9.71
C ASP A 63 0.61 3.95 8.36
N TYR A 64 1.35 4.79 7.61
CA TYR A 64 2.04 4.33 6.40
C TYR A 64 3.06 3.23 6.72
N THR A 65 3.53 3.19 7.98
CA THR A 65 4.51 2.21 8.45
C THR A 65 3.89 0.97 9.11
N ARG A 66 2.61 1.04 9.56
CA ARG A 66 1.95 -0.03 10.33
C ARG A 66 0.89 -0.84 9.60
N ALA A 67 0.78 -0.73 8.28
CA ALA A 67 0.20 -1.81 7.48
C ALA A 67 1.09 -3.08 7.55
N GLY A 68 1.90 -3.18 8.63
CA GLY A 68 2.85 -4.27 8.81
C GLY A 68 4.05 -4.17 7.87
N LEU A 69 4.36 -2.97 7.38
CA LEU A 69 5.53 -2.72 6.56
C LEU A 69 6.62 -2.12 7.44
N ALA A 70 7.72 -2.81 7.59
CA ALA A 70 8.96 -2.24 8.12
C ALA A 70 9.42 -1.07 7.22
N SER A 71 10.36 -0.25 7.71
CA SER A 71 10.93 0.84 6.92
C SER A 71 11.35 0.35 5.53
N ALA A 72 10.96 1.11 4.50
CA ALA A 72 11.32 0.79 3.12
C ALA A 72 12.84 0.82 2.95
N MET A 73 13.39 -0.24 2.41
CA MET A 73 14.77 -0.32 1.99
C MET A 73 14.85 -0.14 0.48
N ARG A 74 15.45 0.96 0.03
CA ARG A 74 15.60 1.28 -1.39
C ARG A 74 17.05 1.14 -1.79
N GLU A 75 17.29 0.46 -2.91
CA GLU A 75 18.59 0.27 -3.53
C GLU A 75 18.53 0.76 -4.98
N PRO A 76 19.60 1.37 -5.50
CA PRO A 76 19.68 1.74 -6.91
C PRO A 76 19.64 0.47 -7.78
N LEU A 77 18.97 0.59 -8.92
CA LEU A 77 18.84 -0.45 -9.94
C LEU A 77 18.96 0.19 -11.31
N ASP A 78 19.70 -0.44 -12.20
CA ASP A 78 19.66 -0.16 -13.63
C ASP A 78 18.87 -1.31 -14.30
N LEU A 79 17.61 -1.04 -14.63
CA LEU A 79 16.75 -2.07 -15.23
C LEU A 79 17.13 -2.37 -16.67
N ASP A 80 17.76 -1.43 -17.37
CA ASP A 80 18.18 -1.60 -18.76
C ASP A 80 19.36 -2.59 -18.89
N ALA A 81 20.03 -2.91 -17.76
CA ALA A 81 21.06 -3.95 -17.69
C ALA A 81 20.49 -5.38 -17.77
N TYR A 82 19.16 -5.58 -17.64
CA TYR A 82 18.54 -6.89 -17.68
C TYR A 82 17.91 -7.15 -19.06
N PRO A 83 18.24 -8.30 -19.70
CA PRO A 83 17.69 -8.66 -21.02
C PRO A 83 16.19 -8.96 -20.91
N THR A 84 15.43 -8.56 -21.96
CA THR A 84 13.95 -8.71 -22.01
C THR A 84 13.45 -9.92 -22.76
N ASP A 85 14.32 -10.80 -23.27
CA ASP A 85 14.01 -11.87 -24.21
C ASP A 85 13.91 -13.27 -23.60
N ALA A 86 14.24 -13.40 -22.33
CA ALA A 86 14.39 -14.70 -21.70
C ALA A 86 13.05 -15.34 -21.34
N LYS A 87 12.48 -16.13 -22.25
CA LYS A 87 11.43 -17.13 -21.91
C LYS A 87 10.14 -16.53 -21.31
N GLY A 88 9.74 -15.33 -21.73
CA GLY A 88 8.51 -14.68 -21.26
C GLY A 88 8.65 -13.93 -19.94
N TYR A 89 9.86 -13.74 -19.42
CA TYR A 89 10.15 -12.90 -18.28
C TYR A 89 10.49 -11.47 -18.72
N SER A 90 9.96 -10.49 -17.99
CA SER A 90 10.34 -9.09 -18.16
C SER A 90 11.68 -8.78 -17.50
N ALA A 91 12.31 -7.65 -17.85
CA ALA A 91 13.52 -7.18 -17.19
C ALA A 91 13.33 -7.05 -15.66
N SER A 92 12.15 -6.61 -15.20
CA SER A 92 11.82 -6.52 -13.77
C SER A 92 11.70 -7.89 -13.09
N ASP A 93 11.22 -8.92 -13.80
CA ASP A 93 11.19 -10.29 -13.26
C ASP A 93 12.60 -10.83 -13.06
N LEU A 94 13.49 -10.58 -14.01
CA LEU A 94 14.90 -10.98 -13.91
C LEU A 94 15.63 -10.20 -12.81
N ALA A 95 15.38 -8.88 -12.71
CA ALA A 95 16.00 -8.05 -11.67
C ALA A 95 15.59 -8.50 -10.27
N VAL A 96 14.29 -8.79 -10.03
CA VAL A 96 13.84 -9.27 -8.72
C VAL A 96 14.37 -10.66 -8.42
N ALA A 97 14.44 -11.55 -9.42
CA ALA A 97 14.99 -12.90 -9.25
C ALA A 97 16.49 -12.88 -8.91
N ASP A 98 17.25 -11.96 -9.52
CA ASP A 98 18.66 -11.77 -9.25
C ASP A 98 18.90 -11.19 -7.85
N LYS A 99 18.25 -10.07 -7.53
CA LYS A 99 18.36 -9.41 -6.23
C LYS A 99 17.89 -10.29 -5.05
N PHE A 100 16.95 -11.17 -5.28
CA PHE A 100 16.42 -12.12 -4.30
C PHE A 100 16.70 -13.58 -4.72
N ALA A 101 17.93 -13.84 -5.18
CA ALA A 101 18.33 -15.18 -5.63
C ALA A 101 18.17 -16.26 -4.54
N ASP A 102 18.20 -15.87 -3.27
CA ASP A 102 18.04 -16.70 -2.09
C ASP A 102 16.58 -16.77 -1.57
N ALA A 103 15.62 -16.10 -2.23
CA ALA A 103 14.21 -16.19 -1.86
C ALA A 103 13.66 -17.62 -2.06
N ASP A 104 12.72 -18.00 -1.21
CA ASP A 104 12.00 -19.28 -1.31
C ASP A 104 10.89 -19.22 -2.37
N TYR A 105 10.32 -18.03 -2.56
CA TYR A 105 9.21 -17.79 -3.48
C TYR A 105 9.16 -16.35 -3.96
N ILE A 106 8.86 -16.15 -5.26
CA ILE A 106 8.64 -14.84 -5.86
C ILE A 106 7.43 -14.92 -6.80
N GLU A 107 6.46 -14.03 -6.59
CA GLU A 107 5.24 -13.92 -7.40
C GLU A 107 4.97 -12.45 -7.72
N SER A 108 4.60 -12.15 -8.95
CA SER A 108 4.16 -10.83 -9.36
C SER A 108 2.85 -10.44 -8.67
N LEU A 109 2.71 -9.16 -8.34
CA LEU A 109 1.51 -8.60 -7.72
C LEU A 109 0.86 -7.57 -8.65
N ASN A 110 -0.46 -7.62 -8.72
CA ASN A 110 -1.26 -6.55 -9.31
C ASN A 110 -1.59 -5.53 -8.23
N ARG A 111 -1.41 -4.25 -8.53
CA ARG A 111 -1.77 -3.14 -7.66
C ARG A 111 -3.00 -2.43 -8.19
N TYR A 112 -4.05 -2.31 -7.37
CA TYR A 112 -5.30 -1.64 -7.70
C TYR A 112 -5.50 -0.45 -6.77
N ARG A 113 -5.84 0.72 -7.31
CA ARG A 113 -6.26 1.85 -6.48
C ARG A 113 -7.68 1.61 -5.99
N ARG A 114 -7.91 1.83 -4.70
CA ARG A 114 -9.26 1.72 -4.14
C ARG A 114 -10.09 2.92 -4.61
N LEU A 115 -11.13 2.64 -5.39
CA LEU A 115 -12.10 3.67 -5.77
C LEU A 115 -12.84 4.17 -4.52
N THR A 116 -13.00 5.49 -4.41
CA THR A 116 -13.88 6.09 -3.42
C THR A 116 -15.34 5.70 -3.72
N TRP A 117 -16.22 5.83 -2.74
CA TRP A 117 -17.63 5.48 -2.93
C TRP A 117 -18.30 6.30 -4.06
N TRP A 118 -17.92 7.56 -4.26
CA TRP A 118 -18.37 8.39 -5.36
C TRP A 118 -17.90 7.85 -6.73
N GLN A 119 -16.66 7.46 -6.84
CA GLN A 119 -16.12 6.84 -8.05
C GLN A 119 -16.84 5.53 -8.39
N LYS A 120 -17.23 4.74 -7.36
CA LYS A 120 -18.04 3.53 -7.57
C LYS A 120 -19.46 3.83 -8.07
N ILE A 121 -20.07 4.93 -7.62
CA ILE A 121 -21.37 5.37 -8.12
C ILE A 121 -21.26 5.79 -9.58
N ILE A 122 -20.25 6.59 -9.93
CA ILE A 122 -20.03 7.01 -11.32
C ILE A 122 -19.74 5.79 -12.19
N ASP A 123 -18.92 4.84 -11.74
CA ASP A 123 -18.61 3.60 -12.46
C ASP A 123 -19.87 2.74 -12.71
N PHE A 124 -20.80 2.73 -11.76
CA PHE A 124 -22.10 2.07 -11.92
C PHE A 124 -22.98 2.73 -13.01
N PHE A 125 -22.95 4.07 -13.12
CA PHE A 125 -23.75 4.80 -14.11
C PHE A 125 -23.11 4.85 -15.50
N VAL A 126 -21.79 4.82 -15.63
CA VAL A 126 -21.05 4.93 -16.89
C VAL A 126 -20.78 3.55 -17.52
N GLY A 127 -20.94 2.49 -16.76
CA GLY A 127 -20.68 1.11 -17.16
C GLY A 127 -19.54 0.50 -16.35
N ALA A 128 -19.83 -0.64 -15.73
CA ALA A 128 -18.92 -1.31 -14.83
C ALA A 128 -17.54 -1.58 -15.47
N GLY A 129 -16.49 -1.01 -14.89
CA GLY A 129 -15.10 -1.26 -15.27
C GLY A 129 -14.43 -0.17 -16.12
N THR A 130 -15.17 0.80 -16.68
CA THR A 130 -14.55 1.86 -17.51
C THR A 130 -13.77 2.87 -16.66
N LEU A 131 -14.26 3.19 -15.47
CA LEU A 131 -13.58 4.09 -14.54
C LEU A 131 -12.46 3.39 -13.76
N ASP A 132 -12.60 2.11 -13.46
CA ASP A 132 -11.52 1.33 -12.84
C ASP A 132 -10.30 1.29 -13.79
N MET A 133 -10.53 1.19 -15.10
CA MET A 133 -9.47 1.33 -16.11
C MET A 133 -8.97 2.78 -16.28
N ALA A 134 -9.85 3.78 -16.21
CA ALA A 134 -9.48 5.19 -16.46
C ALA A 134 -8.84 5.86 -15.24
N PHE A 135 -9.30 5.52 -14.00
CA PHE A 135 -8.81 6.14 -12.75
C PHE A 135 -7.79 5.30 -11.99
N SER A 136 -7.61 4.01 -12.32
CA SER A 136 -6.57 3.20 -11.68
C SER A 136 -5.18 3.74 -11.98
N GLY A 137 -5.04 4.62 -12.98
CA GLY A 137 -3.72 5.09 -13.42
C GLY A 137 -2.81 3.92 -13.87
N GLU A 138 -3.24 2.70 -13.58
CA GLU A 138 -2.54 1.46 -13.86
C GLU A 138 -2.64 1.07 -15.33
N ALA A 139 -3.78 1.36 -15.98
CA ALA A 139 -3.84 1.20 -17.44
C ALA A 139 -2.80 2.09 -18.14
N ILE A 140 -2.53 3.29 -17.60
CA ILE A 140 -1.50 4.19 -18.13
C ILE A 140 -0.12 3.81 -17.56
N GLY A 141 -0.01 3.38 -16.32
CA GLY A 141 1.24 2.94 -15.68
C GLY A 141 1.70 1.56 -16.17
N GLN A 142 0.79 0.61 -16.38
CA GLN A 142 1.09 -0.68 -17.01
C GLN A 142 1.39 -0.55 -18.50
N LEU A 143 0.71 0.36 -19.22
CA LEU A 143 1.06 0.69 -20.61
C LEU A 143 2.39 1.43 -20.71
N LYS A 144 2.87 2.13 -19.67
CA LYS A 144 4.19 2.78 -19.64
C LYS A 144 5.28 1.95 -18.96
N GLY A 145 4.95 0.80 -18.36
CA GLY A 145 5.95 -0.15 -17.84
C GLY A 145 6.87 0.36 -16.72
N ASP A 146 6.47 1.43 -15.99
CA ASP A 146 7.40 2.12 -15.09
C ASP A 146 7.51 1.51 -13.68
N ARG A 147 6.56 0.66 -13.26
CA ARG A 147 6.56 0.08 -11.89
C ARG A 147 5.98 -1.32 -11.87
N HIS A 148 6.73 -2.24 -11.31
CA HIS A 148 6.32 -3.64 -11.11
C HIS A 148 6.36 -3.99 -9.64
N TYR A 149 5.43 -4.83 -9.18
CA TYR A 149 5.30 -5.21 -7.78
C TYR A 149 5.40 -6.72 -7.63
N TYR A 150 6.08 -7.15 -6.58
CA TYR A 150 6.30 -8.56 -6.30
C TYR A 150 6.08 -8.87 -4.83
N LEU A 151 5.57 -10.06 -4.57
CA LEU A 151 5.66 -10.73 -3.29
C LEU A 151 6.92 -11.59 -3.29
N VAL A 152 7.78 -11.33 -2.34
CA VAL A 152 8.98 -12.14 -2.09
C VAL A 152 8.83 -12.79 -0.73
N GLU A 153 8.97 -14.12 -0.67
CA GLU A 153 8.96 -14.88 0.59
C GLU A 153 10.34 -15.53 0.78
N LYS A 154 10.90 -15.42 2.00
CA LYS A 154 12.16 -16.01 2.39
C LYS A 154 12.18 -16.33 3.88
N SER A 155 12.50 -17.56 4.26
CA SER A 155 12.65 -17.98 5.66
C SER A 155 11.46 -17.58 6.55
N GLY A 156 10.23 -17.75 6.04
CA GLY A 156 9.00 -17.42 6.77
C GLY A 156 8.65 -15.93 6.84
N ARG A 157 9.45 -15.04 6.25
CA ARG A 157 9.17 -13.62 6.12
C ARG A 157 8.66 -13.30 4.72
N SER A 158 7.89 -12.23 4.60
CA SER A 158 7.31 -11.78 3.33
C SER A 158 7.62 -10.30 3.11
N TRP A 159 7.89 -9.93 1.86
CA TRP A 159 8.12 -8.55 1.45
C TRP A 159 7.25 -8.21 0.24
N ILE A 160 6.78 -6.96 0.19
CA ILE A 160 6.37 -6.33 -1.06
C ILE A 160 7.60 -5.63 -1.63
N VAL A 161 7.89 -5.93 -2.89
CA VAL A 161 9.01 -5.35 -3.63
C VAL A 161 8.48 -4.54 -4.79
N GLU A 162 8.87 -3.28 -4.89
CA GLU A 162 8.63 -2.41 -6.03
C GLU A 162 9.89 -2.34 -6.88
N VAL A 163 9.76 -2.60 -8.18
CA VAL A 163 10.83 -2.48 -9.18
C VAL A 163 10.48 -1.36 -10.14
N THR A 164 11.40 -0.41 -10.32
CA THR A 164 11.32 0.67 -11.30
C THR A 164 12.55 0.65 -12.19
N LYS A 165 12.65 1.57 -13.15
CA LYS A 165 13.84 1.68 -14.00
C LYS A 165 15.11 1.99 -13.23
N THR A 166 15.02 2.72 -12.11
CA THR A 166 16.17 3.31 -11.43
C THR A 166 16.39 2.80 -10.01
N TYR A 167 15.42 2.09 -9.43
CA TYR A 167 15.54 1.53 -8.09
C TYR A 167 14.68 0.29 -7.88
N ILE A 168 15.08 -0.50 -6.90
CA ILE A 168 14.29 -1.56 -6.28
C ILE A 168 14.06 -1.19 -4.82
N GLU A 169 12.81 -1.29 -4.37
CA GLU A 169 12.41 -0.99 -3.00
C GLU A 169 11.70 -2.19 -2.38
N ARG A 170 12.17 -2.64 -1.23
CA ARG A 170 11.54 -3.72 -0.46
C ARG A 170 10.95 -3.20 0.83
N ARG A 171 9.80 -3.74 1.19
CA ARG A 171 9.10 -3.47 2.46
C ARG A 171 8.68 -4.79 3.08
N GLU A 172 9.18 -5.06 4.29
CA GLU A 172 8.84 -6.28 5.02
C GLU A 172 7.40 -6.19 5.54
N LEU A 173 6.68 -7.29 5.45
CA LEU A 173 5.35 -7.43 6.02
C LEU A 173 5.46 -7.95 7.46
N ALA A 174 4.64 -7.43 8.39
CA ALA A 174 4.57 -7.97 9.75
C ALA A 174 3.95 -9.36 9.81
N GLU A 175 3.12 -9.70 8.81
CA GLU A 175 2.43 -10.98 8.70
C GLU A 175 2.56 -11.54 7.28
N THR A 176 2.22 -12.82 7.12
CA THR A 176 2.19 -13.44 5.78
C THR A 176 1.18 -12.75 4.87
N PHE A 177 1.49 -12.69 3.57
CA PHE A 177 0.63 -12.02 2.60
C PHE A 177 -0.76 -12.68 2.53
N PRO A 178 -1.86 -11.93 2.78
CA PRO A 178 -3.21 -12.50 2.86
C PRO A 178 -3.69 -13.04 1.51
N ARG A 179 -4.48 -14.15 1.51
CA ARG A 179 -5.05 -14.73 0.28
C ARG A 179 -5.92 -13.76 -0.51
N LYS A 180 -6.68 -12.87 0.19
CA LYS A 180 -7.57 -11.88 -0.45
C LYS A 180 -6.85 -10.65 -0.95
N GLY A 181 -5.54 -10.56 -0.74
CA GLY A 181 -4.72 -9.38 -1.02
C GLY A 181 -4.53 -8.48 0.20
N LEU A 182 -3.59 -7.55 0.09
CA LEU A 182 -3.19 -6.64 1.16
C LEU A 182 -3.49 -5.19 0.76
N MET A 183 -4.16 -4.47 1.66
CA MET A 183 -4.35 -3.03 1.52
C MET A 183 -3.16 -2.28 2.13
N VAL A 184 -2.52 -1.43 1.33
CA VAL A 184 -1.45 -0.53 1.77
C VAL A 184 -1.80 0.89 1.30
N GLY A 185 -2.18 1.75 2.24
CA GLY A 185 -2.71 3.07 1.90
C GLY A 185 -3.97 2.95 1.03
N ASP A 186 -3.97 3.64 -0.10
CA ASP A 186 -5.08 3.64 -1.07
C ASP A 186 -5.02 2.48 -2.07
N TYR A 187 -4.04 1.60 -1.96
CA TYR A 187 -3.80 0.54 -2.93
C TYR A 187 -4.06 -0.85 -2.35
N MET A 188 -4.73 -1.67 -3.16
CA MET A 188 -4.90 -3.10 -2.92
C MET A 188 -3.88 -3.87 -3.75
N TYR A 189 -3.06 -4.67 -3.10
CA TYR A 189 -2.14 -5.60 -3.74
C TYR A 189 -2.77 -7.00 -3.77
N ARG A 190 -2.81 -7.62 -4.95
CA ARG A 190 -3.31 -8.99 -5.15
C ARG A 190 -2.31 -9.82 -5.91
N ARG A 191 -2.25 -11.10 -5.63
CA ARG A 191 -1.46 -12.08 -6.39
C ARG A 191 -1.93 -12.08 -7.84
N SER A 192 -0.98 -12.01 -8.79
CA SER A 192 -1.30 -12.05 -10.22
C SER A 192 -1.45 -13.48 -10.74
N GLY A 193 -0.91 -14.46 -10.03
CA GLY A 193 -0.75 -15.84 -10.48
C GLY A 193 0.52 -16.08 -11.32
N PHE A 194 1.26 -15.01 -11.70
CA PHE A 194 2.52 -15.17 -12.41
C PHE A 194 3.66 -15.38 -11.42
N ILE A 195 4.20 -16.61 -11.43
CA ILE A 195 5.25 -17.04 -10.50
C ILE A 195 6.60 -16.91 -11.18
N VAL A 196 7.43 -15.99 -10.65
CA VAL A 196 8.81 -15.79 -11.10
C VAL A 196 9.72 -16.88 -10.53
N LYS A 197 9.52 -17.25 -9.25
CA LYS A 197 10.26 -18.31 -8.57
C LYS A 197 9.31 -19.17 -7.73
N PRO A 198 9.11 -20.46 -8.08
CA PRO A 198 8.22 -21.35 -7.32
C PRO A 198 8.82 -21.71 -5.96
N LYS A 199 7.95 -22.05 -4.99
CA LYS A 199 8.37 -22.58 -3.69
C LYS A 199 9.21 -23.85 -3.89
N ARG A 200 10.36 -23.91 -3.21
CA ARG A 200 11.11 -25.16 -3.14
C ARG A 200 10.22 -26.22 -2.48
N LYS A 201 10.02 -27.34 -3.14
CA LYS A 201 9.38 -28.51 -2.51
C LYS A 201 10.32 -28.97 -1.39
N GLN A 202 9.82 -28.95 -0.16
CA GLN A 202 10.47 -29.61 0.97
C GLN A 202 10.36 -31.11 0.81
#